data_d0b2d6f506dbbfae730b102c70b5098a
#
_entry.id   d0b2d6f506dbbfae730b102c70b5098a
#
_cell.length_a   1.000
_cell.length_b   1.000
_cell.length_c   1.000
_cell.angle_alpha   90.00
_cell.angle_beta   90.00
_cell.angle_gamma   90.00
#
_symmetry.space_group_name_H-M   'P 1'
#
loop_
_entity.id
_entity.type
_entity.pdbx_description
1 polymer ?
#
loop_
_entity_poly.entity_id
_entity_poly.type
_entity_poly.pdbx_seq_one_letter_code
_entity_poly.pdbx_strand_id
1 'polypeptide(L)'
;MRTGRGAGGLLLLVAVAGMVAVAAWIRPPISGSPAAEPVPAPPAVGDCLLVDPADAVGPPTGPCTQRHLGEVVAVQPRAAVGPELSVCSTPGAVTYLGLQPDGTLDGTWSPATFVADRQIGPSRRQRAAGQQWTACVLVPALPAADTTYTGTARGAFAGGRLPQVYAVCAGTVLGERPMPCGRAHTVEVIGSTWVTGPVDRARLARGCADLVRRVTGLADPTAAGALTLSSEVVGWSSDGMTGDPADESVRARSTGTALCAVHASRELRATLVGIGDRPLPWER
;
A
#
# COMPACT_ATOMS: atom_id res chain seq x y z
N MET A 1 -32.63 50.38 -64.47
CA MET A 1 -31.44 49.54 -64.26
C MET A 1 -31.51 48.86 -62.89
N ARG A 2 -32.09 47.62 -62.79
CA ARG A 2 -32.19 46.82 -61.55
C ARG A 2 -32.07 45.32 -61.88
N THR A 3 -30.90 44.85 -62.29
CA THR A 3 -30.71 43.43 -62.66
C THR A 3 -29.39 42.84 -62.13
N GLY A 4 -28.74 43.47 -61.15
CA GLY A 4 -27.45 42.99 -60.69
C GLY A 4 -27.40 42.24 -59.34
N ARG A 5 -28.50 42.15 -58.56
CA ARG A 5 -28.47 41.56 -57.20
C ARG A 5 -28.82 40.06 -57.14
N GLY A 6 -29.44 39.49 -58.18
CA GLY A 6 -29.84 38.10 -58.18
C GLY A 6 -28.72 37.11 -58.59
N ALA A 7 -27.81 37.55 -59.49
CA ALA A 7 -26.78 36.66 -60.02
C ALA A 7 -25.68 36.32 -58.99
N GLY A 8 -25.35 37.26 -58.10
CA GLY A 8 -24.33 37.02 -57.06
C GLY A 8 -24.79 36.00 -55.98
N GLY A 9 -26.07 36.03 -55.62
CA GLY A 9 -26.65 35.07 -54.64
C GLY A 9 -26.68 33.64 -55.18
N LEU A 10 -26.98 33.48 -56.47
CA LEU A 10 -27.04 32.16 -57.10
C LEU A 10 -25.63 31.53 -57.21
N LEU A 11 -24.65 32.32 -57.58
CA LEU A 11 -23.25 31.85 -57.63
C LEU A 11 -22.71 31.44 -56.26
N LEU A 12 -23.07 32.14 -55.21
CA LEU A 12 -22.66 31.79 -53.82
C LEU A 12 -23.27 30.49 -53.36
N LEU A 13 -24.57 30.28 -53.64
CA LEU A 13 -25.29 29.02 -53.33
C LEU A 13 -24.72 27.83 -54.09
N VAL A 14 -24.36 27.97 -55.35
CA VAL A 14 -23.75 26.90 -56.14
C VAL A 14 -22.34 26.60 -55.65
N ALA A 15 -21.55 27.60 -55.25
CA ALA A 15 -20.20 27.40 -54.67
C ALA A 15 -20.27 26.68 -53.31
N VAL A 16 -21.22 27.06 -52.45
CA VAL A 16 -21.39 26.39 -51.15
C VAL A 16 -21.91 24.93 -51.31
N ALA A 17 -22.87 24.72 -52.20
CA ALA A 17 -23.35 23.37 -52.52
C ALA A 17 -22.24 22.49 -53.12
N GLY A 18 -21.41 23.05 -53.98
CA GLY A 18 -20.23 22.36 -54.54
C GLY A 18 -19.20 22.00 -53.49
N MET A 19 -18.88 22.90 -52.55
CA MET A 19 -17.95 22.62 -51.45
C MET A 19 -18.52 21.52 -50.48
N VAL A 20 -19.82 21.55 -50.22
CA VAL A 20 -20.43 20.52 -49.35
C VAL A 20 -20.44 19.15 -50.06
N ALA A 21 -20.72 19.12 -51.39
CA ALA A 21 -20.68 17.88 -52.14
C ALA A 21 -19.23 17.32 -52.25
N VAL A 22 -18.25 18.14 -52.45
CA VAL A 22 -16.82 17.74 -52.49
C VAL A 22 -16.36 17.26 -51.09
N ALA A 23 -16.77 17.96 -50.02
CA ALA A 23 -16.45 17.55 -48.63
C ALA A 23 -17.14 16.21 -48.24
N ALA A 24 -18.34 15.94 -48.75
CA ALA A 24 -19.00 14.67 -48.55
C ALA A 24 -18.36 13.53 -49.37
N TRP A 25 -17.77 13.86 -50.51
CA TRP A 25 -17.12 12.87 -51.38
C TRP A 25 -15.69 12.51 -50.92
N ILE A 26 -15.00 13.46 -50.27
CA ILE A 26 -13.62 13.28 -49.74
C ILE A 26 -13.64 12.63 -48.37
N ARG A 27 -14.76 12.60 -47.68
CA ARG A 27 -14.88 11.85 -46.41
C ARG A 27 -14.95 10.35 -46.72
N PRO A 28 -13.87 9.57 -46.48
CA PRO A 28 -13.98 8.12 -46.60
C PRO A 28 -15.11 7.67 -45.68
N PRO A 29 -15.95 6.75 -46.13
CA PRO A 29 -16.98 6.17 -45.27
C PRO A 29 -16.23 5.61 -44.06
N ILE A 30 -16.58 6.07 -42.85
CA ILE A 30 -16.07 5.48 -41.60
C ILE A 30 -16.71 4.09 -41.53
N SER A 31 -16.05 3.14 -42.17
CA SER A 31 -16.45 1.73 -42.16
C SER A 31 -16.03 1.16 -40.80
N GLY A 32 -16.96 1.17 -39.85
CA GLY A 32 -16.78 0.56 -38.55
C GLY A 32 -18.00 0.91 -37.69
N SER A 33 -18.81 -0.06 -37.35
CA SER A 33 -19.68 0.11 -36.19
C SER A 33 -18.76 0.28 -34.97
N PRO A 34 -18.91 1.35 -34.18
CA PRO A 34 -18.16 1.48 -32.96
C PRO A 34 -18.50 0.27 -32.08
N ALA A 35 -17.60 -0.70 -32.03
CA ALA A 35 -17.73 -1.80 -31.06
C ALA A 35 -17.64 -1.15 -29.68
N ALA A 36 -18.72 -1.31 -28.89
CA ALA A 36 -18.71 -0.84 -27.52
C ALA A 36 -17.56 -1.58 -26.81
N GLU A 37 -16.58 -0.80 -26.36
CA GLU A 37 -15.49 -1.37 -25.57
C GLU A 37 -16.06 -2.12 -24.37
N PRO A 38 -15.65 -3.36 -24.08
CA PRO A 38 -16.21 -4.16 -23.01
C PRO A 38 -16.04 -3.45 -21.65
N VAL A 39 -17.09 -3.54 -20.82
CA VAL A 39 -17.03 -2.98 -19.46
C VAL A 39 -16.07 -3.86 -18.63
N PRO A 40 -15.03 -3.29 -18.00
CA PRO A 40 -14.11 -4.08 -17.18
C PRO A 40 -14.84 -4.81 -16.06
N ALA A 41 -14.41 -6.02 -15.73
CA ALA A 41 -14.89 -6.74 -14.55
C ALA A 41 -14.47 -6.03 -13.26
N PRO A 42 -15.13 -6.32 -12.11
CA PRO A 42 -14.60 -5.95 -10.80
C PRO A 42 -13.18 -6.51 -10.61
N PRO A 43 -12.31 -5.84 -9.83
CA PRO A 43 -10.99 -6.39 -9.52
C PRO A 43 -11.13 -7.66 -8.69
N ALA A 44 -10.13 -8.51 -8.77
CA ALA A 44 -10.01 -9.71 -7.94
C ALA A 44 -8.99 -9.50 -6.81
N VAL A 45 -9.11 -10.29 -5.74
CA VAL A 45 -8.08 -10.31 -4.68
C VAL A 45 -6.76 -10.78 -5.26
N GLY A 46 -5.73 -9.96 -5.11
CA GLY A 46 -4.40 -10.18 -5.67
C GLY A 46 -4.12 -9.41 -6.95
N ASP A 47 -5.11 -8.69 -7.49
CA ASP A 47 -4.85 -7.73 -8.56
C ASP A 47 -4.03 -6.54 -8.01
N CYS A 48 -3.13 -6.01 -8.84
CA CYS A 48 -2.32 -4.86 -8.49
C CYS A 48 -2.82 -3.59 -9.18
N LEU A 49 -2.85 -2.51 -8.42
CA LEU A 49 -3.32 -1.20 -8.83
C LEU A 49 -2.22 -0.42 -9.53
N LEU A 50 -2.34 -0.20 -10.84
CA LEU A 50 -1.26 0.38 -11.66
C LEU A 50 -1.16 1.90 -11.58
N VAL A 51 -2.22 2.61 -11.16
CA VAL A 51 -2.26 4.07 -11.01
C VAL A 51 -2.97 4.47 -9.73
N ASP A 52 -2.73 5.70 -9.26
CA ASP A 52 -3.37 6.22 -8.04
C ASP A 52 -4.91 6.25 -8.23
N PRO A 53 -5.66 5.68 -7.29
CA PRO A 53 -7.12 5.73 -7.30
C PRO A 53 -7.70 7.13 -7.34
N ALA A 54 -6.98 8.14 -6.82
CA ALA A 54 -7.42 9.54 -6.83
C ALA A 54 -7.54 10.10 -8.24
N ASP A 55 -6.71 9.63 -9.17
CA ASP A 55 -6.67 10.10 -10.56
C ASP A 55 -7.52 9.24 -11.50
N ALA A 56 -8.08 8.13 -11.01
CA ALA A 56 -8.65 7.14 -11.88
C ALA A 56 -10.18 7.14 -11.90
N VAL A 57 -10.70 7.27 -13.09
CA VAL A 57 -12.09 6.90 -13.45
C VAL A 57 -12.19 5.36 -13.50
N GLY A 58 -11.85 4.69 -12.40
CA GLY A 58 -11.69 3.24 -12.30
C GLY A 58 -10.23 2.83 -12.59
N PRO A 59 -9.50 2.45 -11.54
CA PRO A 59 -8.07 2.18 -11.67
C PRO A 59 -7.85 0.96 -12.56
N PRO A 60 -6.94 1.04 -13.55
CA PRO A 60 -6.49 -0.14 -14.24
C PRO A 60 -5.77 -1.05 -13.24
N THR A 61 -6.25 -2.27 -13.15
CA THR A 61 -5.58 -3.34 -12.43
C THR A 61 -4.77 -4.18 -13.41
N GLY A 62 -3.72 -4.79 -12.92
CA GLY A 62 -2.83 -5.62 -13.73
C GLY A 62 -1.96 -6.54 -12.89
N PRO A 63 -1.05 -7.29 -13.53
CA PRO A 63 -0.18 -8.21 -12.83
C PRO A 63 0.82 -7.47 -11.93
N CYS A 64 1.05 -8.00 -10.73
CA CYS A 64 1.98 -7.44 -9.76
C CYS A 64 3.47 -7.50 -10.18
N THR A 65 3.77 -8.12 -11.30
CA THR A 65 5.11 -8.08 -11.92
C THR A 65 5.43 -6.72 -12.54
N GLN A 66 4.42 -5.90 -12.80
CA GLN A 66 4.59 -4.51 -13.24
C GLN A 66 4.71 -3.58 -12.03
N ARG A 67 5.22 -2.36 -12.26
CA ARG A 67 5.20 -1.32 -11.23
C ARG A 67 3.77 -0.92 -10.92
N HIS A 68 3.41 -0.93 -9.65
CA HIS A 68 2.06 -0.66 -9.16
C HIS A 68 2.09 0.09 -7.82
N LEU A 69 0.95 0.62 -7.42
CA LEU A 69 0.78 1.46 -6.23
C LEU A 69 0.25 0.70 -5.03
N GLY A 70 -0.39 -0.44 -5.26
CA GLY A 70 -1.02 -1.21 -4.18
C GLY A 70 -1.64 -2.50 -4.67
N GLU A 71 -2.14 -3.31 -3.75
CA GLU A 71 -2.70 -4.63 -4.01
C GLU A 71 -4.12 -4.75 -3.49
N VAL A 72 -5.02 -5.33 -4.27
CA VAL A 72 -6.40 -5.61 -3.86
C VAL A 72 -6.39 -6.80 -2.89
N VAL A 73 -6.83 -6.57 -1.66
CA VAL A 73 -6.81 -7.58 -0.59
C VAL A 73 -8.18 -8.09 -0.20
N ALA A 74 -9.22 -7.34 -0.51
CA ALA A 74 -10.61 -7.76 -0.33
C ALA A 74 -11.52 -7.11 -1.38
N VAL A 75 -12.55 -7.82 -1.81
CA VAL A 75 -13.59 -7.31 -2.69
C VAL A 75 -14.94 -7.78 -2.16
N GLN A 76 -15.89 -6.86 -2.04
CA GLN A 76 -17.24 -7.18 -1.58
C GLN A 76 -18.30 -6.49 -2.45
N PRO A 77 -19.47 -7.10 -2.65
CA PRO A 77 -20.62 -6.40 -3.18
C PRO A 77 -20.99 -5.22 -2.25
N ARG A 78 -21.31 -4.07 -2.81
CA ARG A 78 -21.64 -2.87 -2.03
C ARG A 78 -22.79 -3.08 -1.03
N ALA A 79 -23.74 -3.95 -1.36
CA ALA A 79 -24.85 -4.30 -0.48
C ALA A 79 -24.42 -5.04 0.81
N ALA A 80 -23.20 -5.60 0.84
CA ALA A 80 -22.66 -6.31 2.02
C ALA A 80 -21.95 -5.38 3.00
N VAL A 81 -21.71 -4.13 2.62
CA VAL A 81 -20.99 -3.15 3.46
C VAL A 81 -22.02 -2.27 4.17
N GLY A 82 -22.27 -2.54 5.44
CA GLY A 82 -23.01 -1.63 6.30
C GLY A 82 -22.25 -0.30 6.50
N PRO A 83 -22.94 0.79 6.90
CA PRO A 83 -22.31 2.10 7.05
C PRO A 83 -21.16 2.13 8.07
N GLU A 84 -21.07 1.14 8.95
CA GLU A 84 -20.07 1.06 10.02
C GLU A 84 -18.90 0.10 9.73
N LEU A 85 -18.98 -0.72 8.68
CA LEU A 85 -17.95 -1.71 8.36
C LEU A 85 -17.21 -1.30 7.09
N SER A 86 -15.98 -0.82 7.27
CA SER A 86 -15.04 -0.67 6.17
C SER A 86 -14.64 -2.05 5.64
N VAL A 87 -14.68 -2.24 4.31
CA VAL A 87 -14.14 -3.46 3.66
C VAL A 87 -12.68 -3.68 4.08
N CYS A 88 -11.98 -2.60 4.37
CA CYS A 88 -10.58 -2.62 4.78
C CYS A 88 -10.38 -3.00 6.26
N SER A 89 -11.42 -2.91 7.09
CA SER A 89 -11.38 -3.34 8.51
C SER A 89 -11.52 -4.85 8.68
N THR A 90 -11.65 -5.58 7.59
CA THR A 90 -11.88 -7.02 7.64
C THR A 90 -10.59 -7.79 7.92
N PRO A 91 -10.68 -8.93 8.62
CA PRO A 91 -9.55 -9.85 8.82
C PRO A 91 -8.84 -10.26 7.52
N GLY A 92 -9.50 -10.08 6.37
CA GLY A 92 -8.95 -10.41 5.06
C GLY A 92 -7.66 -9.66 4.70
N ALA A 93 -7.53 -8.39 5.10
CA ALA A 93 -6.32 -7.60 4.81
C ALA A 93 -5.09 -8.14 5.56
N VAL A 94 -5.24 -8.42 6.86
CA VAL A 94 -4.15 -8.97 7.68
C VAL A 94 -3.80 -10.40 7.28
N THR A 95 -4.81 -11.21 6.97
CA THR A 95 -4.63 -12.59 6.48
C THR A 95 -3.92 -12.60 5.12
N TYR A 96 -4.19 -11.61 4.26
CA TYR A 96 -3.49 -11.46 2.99
C TYR A 96 -1.98 -11.31 3.17
N LEU A 97 -1.55 -10.58 4.19
CA LEU A 97 -0.13 -10.45 4.55
C LEU A 97 0.46 -11.70 5.20
N GLY A 98 -0.35 -12.69 5.55
CA GLY A 98 0.08 -13.91 6.25
C GLY A 98 0.12 -13.76 7.76
N LEU A 99 -0.67 -12.84 8.30
CA LEU A 99 -0.85 -12.63 9.74
C LEU A 99 -2.10 -13.34 10.25
N GLN A 100 -2.19 -13.53 11.58
CA GLN A 100 -3.42 -13.97 12.25
C GLN A 100 -4.50 -12.87 12.14
N PRO A 101 -5.76 -13.18 12.35
CA PRO A 101 -6.86 -12.20 12.24
C PRO A 101 -6.73 -10.99 13.18
N ASP A 102 -5.99 -11.13 14.29
CA ASP A 102 -5.68 -10.05 15.23
C ASP A 102 -4.49 -9.18 14.82
N GLY A 103 -3.91 -9.46 13.65
CA GLY A 103 -2.75 -8.73 13.12
C GLY A 103 -1.41 -9.17 13.69
N THR A 104 -1.38 -10.25 14.47
CA THR A 104 -0.14 -10.77 15.05
C THR A 104 0.42 -11.95 14.27
N LEU A 105 1.67 -12.34 14.58
CA LEU A 105 2.28 -13.58 14.08
C LEU A 105 2.09 -14.75 15.06
N ASP A 106 1.99 -14.46 16.35
CA ASP A 106 2.05 -15.45 17.43
C ASP A 106 1.12 -15.12 18.60
N GLY A 107 0.17 -14.21 18.41
CA GLY A 107 -0.72 -13.72 19.45
C GLY A 107 -0.10 -12.66 20.38
N THR A 108 1.12 -12.21 20.11
CA THR A 108 1.82 -11.22 20.96
C THR A 108 2.37 -10.05 20.13
N TRP A 109 3.21 -10.34 19.14
CA TRP A 109 3.88 -9.34 18.35
C TRP A 109 3.19 -9.12 17.00
N SER A 110 2.90 -7.87 16.68
CA SER A 110 2.46 -7.44 15.35
C SER A 110 3.67 -6.96 14.56
N PRO A 111 3.93 -7.49 13.36
CA PRO A 111 4.98 -6.96 12.50
C PRO A 111 4.74 -5.48 12.20
N ALA A 112 5.81 -4.69 12.23
CA ALA A 112 5.74 -3.28 11.88
C ALA A 112 5.65 -3.13 10.36
N THR A 113 4.63 -2.40 9.89
CA THR A 113 4.45 -2.12 8.47
C THR A 113 3.92 -0.71 8.25
N PHE A 114 4.40 -0.06 7.20
CA PHE A 114 3.80 1.17 6.67
C PHE A 114 2.75 0.84 5.61
N VAL A 115 1.64 0.31 6.06
CA VAL A 115 0.49 -0.01 5.24
C VAL A 115 -0.63 0.96 5.53
N ALA A 116 -1.23 1.49 4.50
CA ALA A 116 -2.52 2.16 4.58
C ALA A 116 -3.54 1.40 3.72
N ASP A 117 -4.77 1.41 4.18
CA ASP A 117 -5.86 0.88 3.38
C ASP A 117 -6.56 2.00 2.63
N ARG A 118 -6.89 1.72 1.38
CA ARG A 118 -7.77 2.58 0.59
C ARG A 118 -8.96 1.80 0.07
N GLN A 119 -10.13 2.40 0.18
CA GLN A 119 -11.33 1.85 -0.47
C GLN A 119 -11.44 2.41 -1.88
N ILE A 120 -11.69 1.52 -2.83
CA ILE A 120 -12.01 1.87 -4.20
C ILE A 120 -13.34 1.25 -4.60
N GLY A 121 -14.00 1.85 -5.58
CA GLY A 121 -15.29 1.37 -6.11
C GLY A 121 -15.32 1.40 -7.63
N PRO A 122 -16.45 1.02 -8.23
CA PRO A 122 -16.59 0.94 -9.67
C PRO A 122 -16.43 2.30 -10.35
N SER A 123 -15.79 2.31 -11.50
CA SER A 123 -15.70 3.46 -12.40
C SER A 123 -17.08 3.96 -12.82
N ARG A 124 -17.15 5.17 -13.38
CA ARG A 124 -18.40 5.72 -13.93
C ARG A 124 -19.03 4.77 -14.95
N ARG A 125 -18.21 4.15 -15.81
CA ARG A 125 -18.65 3.18 -16.83
C ARG A 125 -19.16 1.89 -16.20
N GLN A 126 -18.47 1.34 -15.21
CA GLN A 126 -18.88 0.15 -14.47
C GLN A 126 -20.21 0.41 -13.72
N ARG A 127 -20.36 1.59 -13.09
CA ARG A 127 -21.63 1.98 -12.45
C ARG A 127 -22.78 2.09 -13.45
N ALA A 128 -22.53 2.69 -14.62
CA ALA A 128 -23.54 2.77 -15.68
C ALA A 128 -23.97 1.38 -16.21
N ALA A 129 -23.07 0.39 -16.12
CA ALA A 129 -23.36 -1.00 -16.43
C ALA A 129 -23.95 -1.80 -15.25
N GLY A 130 -24.32 -1.13 -14.15
CA GLY A 130 -24.97 -1.75 -12.99
C GLY A 130 -24.02 -2.41 -12.00
N GLN A 131 -22.70 -2.29 -12.17
CA GLN A 131 -21.75 -2.87 -11.21
C GLN A 131 -21.77 -2.10 -9.89
N GLN A 132 -21.83 -2.85 -8.78
CA GLN A 132 -21.80 -2.33 -7.42
C GLN A 132 -20.87 -3.19 -6.58
N TRP A 133 -19.67 -2.69 -6.33
CA TRP A 133 -18.66 -3.36 -5.52
C TRP A 133 -17.83 -2.34 -4.75
N THR A 134 -17.17 -2.80 -3.71
CA THR A 134 -16.14 -2.06 -2.97
C THR A 134 -14.96 -2.99 -2.79
N ALA A 135 -13.76 -2.48 -3.06
CA ALA A 135 -12.54 -3.21 -2.84
C ALA A 135 -11.64 -2.47 -1.83
N CYS A 136 -10.94 -3.25 -1.03
CA CYS A 136 -9.85 -2.77 -0.17
C CYS A 136 -8.53 -2.96 -0.90
N VAL A 137 -7.72 -1.91 -0.93
CA VAL A 137 -6.39 -1.90 -1.52
C VAL A 137 -5.37 -1.55 -0.45
N LEU A 138 -4.37 -2.39 -0.26
CA LEU A 138 -3.18 -2.06 0.53
C LEU A 138 -2.27 -1.16 -0.30
N VAL A 139 -1.89 -0.02 0.28
CA VAL A 139 -0.97 0.94 -0.33
C VAL A 139 0.12 1.32 0.68
N PRO A 140 1.30 1.77 0.24
CA PRO A 140 2.29 2.31 1.14
C PRO A 140 1.77 3.56 1.87
N ALA A 141 1.93 3.61 3.19
CA ALA A 141 1.45 4.72 4.03
C ALA A 141 2.38 5.93 4.01
N LEU A 142 3.64 5.75 3.61
CA LEU A 142 4.60 6.85 3.56
C LEU A 142 4.38 7.71 2.32
N PRO A 143 4.30 9.03 2.46
CA PRO A 143 4.28 9.95 1.35
C PRO A 143 5.69 10.04 0.75
N ALA A 144 6.08 9.09 -0.06
CA ALA A 144 7.30 9.16 -0.84
C ALA A 144 6.96 9.49 -2.29
N ALA A 145 7.83 10.25 -2.94
CA ALA A 145 7.67 10.64 -4.34
C ALA A 145 7.62 9.43 -5.30
N ASP A 146 8.04 8.25 -4.84
CA ASP A 146 8.00 7.00 -5.59
C ASP A 146 7.52 5.86 -4.67
N THR A 147 6.20 5.75 -4.52
CA THR A 147 5.54 4.69 -3.74
C THR A 147 5.25 3.43 -4.56
N THR A 148 5.64 3.41 -5.83
CA THR A 148 5.43 2.25 -6.69
C THR A 148 6.45 1.15 -6.42
N TYR A 149 6.01 -0.09 -6.52
CA TYR A 149 6.85 -1.26 -6.34
C TYR A 149 6.47 -2.37 -7.33
N THR A 150 7.24 -3.45 -7.35
CA THR A 150 6.97 -4.69 -8.09
C THR A 150 6.93 -5.85 -7.11
N GLY A 151 6.24 -6.91 -7.46
CA GLY A 151 6.05 -8.07 -6.60
C GLY A 151 4.76 -7.99 -5.79
N THR A 152 4.60 -8.83 -4.79
CA THR A 152 3.39 -8.91 -3.97
C THR A 152 3.73 -8.97 -2.49
N ALA A 153 2.89 -8.34 -1.67
CA ALA A 153 2.92 -8.46 -0.22
C ALA A 153 2.12 -9.68 0.28
N ARG A 154 1.46 -10.42 -0.62
CA ARG A 154 0.70 -11.62 -0.25
C ARG A 154 1.59 -12.64 0.47
N GLY A 155 1.19 -13.02 1.69
CA GLY A 155 1.92 -13.99 2.50
C GLY A 155 3.32 -13.52 2.92
N ALA A 156 3.58 -12.21 2.91
CA ALA A 156 4.90 -11.65 3.24
C ALA A 156 5.44 -12.14 4.58
N PHE A 157 4.55 -12.32 5.57
CA PHE A 157 4.90 -12.82 6.90
C PHE A 157 4.68 -14.32 7.09
N ALA A 158 4.26 -15.02 6.04
CA ALA A 158 4.13 -16.49 6.01
C ALA A 158 5.23 -17.15 5.14
N GLY A 159 6.43 -16.56 5.12
CA GLY A 159 7.57 -17.04 4.32
C GLY A 159 7.72 -16.33 2.96
N GLY A 160 6.89 -15.30 2.69
CA GLY A 160 7.02 -14.42 1.54
C GLY A 160 8.07 -13.33 1.75
N ARG A 161 8.01 -12.32 0.90
CA ARG A 161 8.87 -11.12 0.96
C ARG A 161 8.03 -9.88 1.08
N LEU A 162 8.34 -9.04 2.06
CA LEU A 162 7.69 -7.74 2.16
C LEU A 162 8.34 -6.78 1.14
N PRO A 163 7.56 -6.11 0.27
CA PRO A 163 8.09 -5.02 -0.54
C PRO A 163 8.69 -3.92 0.35
N GLN A 164 9.83 -3.37 -0.05
CA GLN A 164 10.61 -2.41 0.76
C GLN A 164 9.83 -1.14 1.14
N VAL A 165 8.83 -0.78 0.34
CA VAL A 165 7.96 0.39 0.59
C VAL A 165 7.04 0.21 1.80
N TYR A 166 6.86 -1.02 2.26
CA TYR A 166 6.03 -1.35 3.43
C TYR A 166 6.84 -1.57 4.71
N ALA A 167 8.13 -1.76 4.62
CA ALA A 167 8.99 -1.96 5.79
C ALA A 167 9.29 -0.63 6.48
N VAL A 168 9.49 -0.68 7.81
CA VAL A 168 9.65 0.49 8.68
C VAL A 168 11.11 0.66 9.03
N CYS A 169 11.79 1.63 8.42
CA CYS A 169 13.18 1.92 8.69
C CYS A 169 13.37 3.33 9.26
N ALA A 170 14.49 3.53 9.97
CA ALA A 170 14.93 4.82 10.48
C ALA A 170 16.42 5.00 10.15
N GLY A 171 16.88 6.25 10.18
CA GLY A 171 18.29 6.57 9.87
C GLY A 171 19.25 5.89 10.84
N THR A 172 19.41 6.45 12.01
CA THR A 172 20.39 5.99 13.00
C THR A 172 19.80 5.71 14.39
N VAL A 173 18.64 6.26 14.71
CA VAL A 173 18.03 6.17 16.03
C VAL A 173 16.59 5.69 15.94
N LEU A 174 16.23 4.78 16.83
CA LEU A 174 14.84 4.37 17.02
C LEU A 174 14.01 5.58 17.49
N GLY A 175 12.90 5.87 16.79
CA GLY A 175 12.06 7.02 17.07
C GLY A 175 12.32 8.23 16.15
N GLU A 176 13.33 8.20 15.29
CA GLU A 176 13.44 9.13 14.18
C GLU A 176 12.27 8.98 13.21
N ARG A 177 12.13 9.98 12.33
CA ARG A 177 11.07 9.95 11.30
C ARG A 177 11.21 8.70 10.44
N PRO A 178 10.18 7.87 10.38
CA PRO A 178 10.23 6.66 9.60
C PRO A 178 10.47 6.93 8.10
N MET A 179 11.22 6.04 7.46
CA MET A 179 11.54 6.12 6.04
C MET A 179 11.39 4.75 5.35
N PRO A 180 11.23 4.72 4.02
CA PRO A 180 11.28 3.47 3.26
C PRO A 180 12.66 2.81 3.37
N CYS A 181 12.69 1.49 3.55
CA CYS A 181 13.93 0.72 3.70
C CYS A 181 14.79 0.61 2.42
N GLY A 182 14.30 1.10 1.29
CA GLY A 182 15.12 1.27 0.08
C GLY A 182 16.12 2.42 0.15
N ARG A 183 16.06 3.26 1.20
CA ARG A 183 17.06 4.31 1.50
C ARG A 183 18.09 3.77 2.50
N ALA A 184 19.28 4.37 2.53
CA ALA A 184 20.31 4.03 3.49
C ALA A 184 19.81 4.22 4.92
N HIS A 185 19.92 3.19 5.75
CA HIS A 185 19.44 3.18 7.12
C HIS A 185 20.23 2.19 7.97
N THR A 186 20.26 2.39 9.27
CA THR A 186 20.87 1.46 10.22
C THR A 186 19.88 0.86 11.20
N VAL A 187 18.62 1.33 11.21
CA VAL A 187 17.58 0.83 12.10
C VAL A 187 16.40 0.33 11.27
N GLU A 188 15.95 -0.88 11.56
CA GLU A 188 14.68 -1.42 11.03
C GLU A 188 13.78 -1.84 12.19
N VAL A 189 12.56 -1.32 12.25
CA VAL A 189 11.54 -1.74 13.21
C VAL A 189 10.83 -2.96 12.65
N ILE A 190 11.00 -4.08 13.32
CA ILE A 190 10.46 -5.38 12.87
C ILE A 190 9.05 -5.61 13.39
N GLY A 191 8.73 -5.09 14.58
CA GLY A 191 7.40 -5.24 15.12
C GLY A 191 7.13 -4.42 16.36
N SER A 192 5.88 -4.47 16.80
CA SER A 192 5.40 -3.80 18.00
C SER A 192 4.45 -4.70 18.79
N THR A 193 4.32 -4.43 20.08
CA THR A 193 3.30 -5.04 20.94
C THR A 193 2.85 -4.06 22.01
N TRP A 194 1.59 -4.17 22.41
CA TRP A 194 1.08 -3.45 23.57
C TRP A 194 1.57 -4.07 24.86
N VAL A 195 2.01 -3.23 25.77
CA VAL A 195 2.41 -3.65 27.12
C VAL A 195 1.59 -2.89 28.15
N THR A 196 1.16 -3.60 29.19
CA THR A 196 0.40 -3.04 30.30
C THR A 196 1.07 -3.43 31.62
N GLY A 197 1.20 -2.46 32.54
CA GLY A 197 1.81 -2.70 33.84
C GLY A 197 3.33 -2.96 33.82
N PRO A 198 3.85 -3.66 34.81
CA PRO A 198 5.28 -3.93 34.92
C PRO A 198 5.80 -4.75 33.72
N VAL A 199 6.86 -4.26 33.10
CA VAL A 199 7.43 -4.86 31.88
C VAL A 199 8.52 -5.85 32.23
N ASP A 200 8.32 -7.12 31.87
CA ASP A 200 9.40 -8.11 31.85
C ASP A 200 10.26 -7.90 30.59
N ARG A 201 11.35 -7.16 30.77
CA ARG A 201 12.31 -6.84 29.69
C ARG A 201 12.95 -8.10 29.09
N ALA A 202 13.20 -9.13 29.91
CA ALA A 202 13.80 -10.35 29.41
C ALA A 202 12.81 -11.11 28.50
N ARG A 203 11.53 -11.11 28.85
CA ARG A 203 10.47 -11.69 28.00
C ARG A 203 10.32 -10.91 26.69
N LEU A 204 10.33 -9.57 26.75
CA LEU A 204 10.27 -8.74 25.53
C LEU A 204 11.47 -9.01 24.64
N ALA A 205 12.70 -9.07 25.19
CA ALA A 205 13.90 -9.33 24.41
C ALA A 205 13.87 -10.70 23.73
N ARG A 206 13.45 -11.75 24.44
CA ARG A 206 13.28 -13.09 23.85
C ARG A 206 12.23 -13.07 22.74
N GLY A 207 11.06 -12.48 22.98
CA GLY A 207 10.00 -12.40 21.98
C GLY A 207 10.41 -11.60 20.75
N CYS A 208 11.18 -10.52 20.93
CA CYS A 208 11.74 -9.74 19.83
C CYS A 208 12.73 -10.59 19.00
N ALA A 209 13.64 -11.33 19.65
CA ALA A 209 14.57 -12.20 18.94
C ALA A 209 13.86 -13.30 18.13
N ASP A 210 12.79 -13.87 18.68
CA ASP A 210 11.96 -14.88 18.01
C ASP A 210 11.19 -14.26 16.82
N LEU A 211 10.66 -13.04 17.01
CA LEU A 211 10.01 -12.29 15.94
C LEU A 211 10.99 -12.00 14.80
N VAL A 212 12.17 -11.44 15.13
CA VAL A 212 13.21 -11.14 14.12
C VAL A 212 13.58 -12.40 13.33
N ARG A 213 13.87 -13.53 14.01
CA ARG A 213 14.18 -14.79 13.34
C ARG A 213 13.08 -15.23 12.36
N ARG A 214 11.82 -15.14 12.79
CA ARG A 214 10.66 -15.55 12.00
C ARG A 214 10.43 -14.62 10.80
N VAL A 215 10.48 -13.31 11.02
CA VAL A 215 10.17 -12.31 9.98
C VAL A 215 11.30 -12.19 8.97
N THR A 216 12.55 -12.27 9.42
CA THR A 216 13.71 -12.17 8.51
C THR A 216 14.07 -13.49 7.85
N GLY A 217 13.77 -14.63 8.49
CA GLY A 217 14.24 -15.94 8.07
C GLY A 217 15.70 -16.23 8.42
N LEU A 218 16.37 -15.36 9.17
CA LEU A 218 17.76 -15.57 9.62
C LEU A 218 17.81 -16.66 10.70
N ALA A 219 18.66 -17.65 10.54
CA ALA A 219 18.88 -18.67 11.56
C ALA A 219 19.48 -18.04 12.84
N ASP A 220 20.46 -17.15 12.69
CA ASP A 220 20.97 -16.28 13.73
C ASP A 220 20.44 -14.85 13.53
N PRO A 221 19.53 -14.35 14.41
CA PRO A 221 18.95 -13.01 14.25
C PRO A 221 19.96 -11.87 14.44
N THR A 222 21.16 -12.19 14.98
CA THR A 222 22.27 -11.22 15.11
C THR A 222 23.21 -11.22 13.91
N ALA A 223 23.05 -12.16 12.98
CA ALA A 223 23.92 -12.32 11.82
C ALA A 223 25.43 -12.26 12.20
N ALA A 224 25.82 -13.09 13.16
CA ALA A 224 27.17 -13.17 13.72
C ALA A 224 27.69 -11.84 14.31
N GLY A 225 26.81 -11.06 14.91
CA GLY A 225 27.12 -9.78 15.56
C GLY A 225 27.06 -8.56 14.63
N ALA A 226 26.71 -8.75 13.35
CA ALA A 226 26.49 -7.63 12.43
C ALA A 226 25.20 -6.85 12.72
N LEU A 227 24.26 -7.48 13.44
CA LEU A 227 22.99 -6.91 13.85
C LEU A 227 22.86 -6.96 15.37
N THR A 228 22.35 -5.91 15.98
CA THR A 228 21.99 -5.83 17.39
C THR A 228 20.48 -5.68 17.51
N LEU A 229 19.87 -6.42 18.44
CA LEU A 229 18.44 -6.38 18.69
C LEU A 229 18.13 -5.47 19.87
N SER A 230 17.08 -4.65 19.75
CA SER A 230 16.53 -3.89 20.88
C SER A 230 15.04 -4.14 21.03
N SER A 231 14.57 -4.10 22.27
CA SER A 231 13.15 -4.11 22.61
C SER A 231 12.89 -2.97 23.59
N GLU A 232 12.44 -1.83 23.07
CA GLU A 232 12.25 -0.62 23.85
C GLU A 232 10.77 -0.29 23.98
N VAL A 233 10.37 0.19 25.16
CA VAL A 233 9.00 0.66 25.38
C VAL A 233 8.96 2.15 25.15
N VAL A 234 8.10 2.56 24.21
CA VAL A 234 7.91 3.94 23.79
C VAL A 234 6.45 4.35 23.94
N GLY A 235 6.19 5.65 23.98
CA GLY A 235 4.83 6.17 23.90
C GLY A 235 3.95 5.75 25.08
N TRP A 236 4.47 5.80 26.30
CA TRP A 236 3.67 5.58 27.50
C TRP A 236 2.50 6.55 27.57
N SER A 237 1.28 6.04 27.60
CA SER A 237 0.10 6.82 28.01
C SER A 237 -0.34 6.33 29.39
N SER A 238 -0.29 7.20 30.36
CA SER A 238 -1.05 7.06 31.59
C SER A 238 -2.37 7.77 31.37
N ASP A 239 -3.47 7.26 31.87
CA ASP A 239 -4.85 7.81 31.76
C ASP A 239 -4.92 9.30 32.11
N GLY A 240 -4.42 10.18 31.23
CA GLY A 240 -4.38 11.64 31.40
C GLY A 240 -3.26 12.18 32.29
N MET A 241 -2.36 11.36 32.82
CA MET A 241 -1.21 11.81 33.62
C MET A 241 0.07 11.79 32.78
N THR A 242 0.59 12.97 32.49
CA THR A 242 1.95 13.16 32.00
C THR A 242 2.95 12.93 33.17
N GLY A 243 3.25 11.69 33.46
CA GLY A 243 4.28 11.35 34.46
C GLY A 243 5.61 11.02 33.78
N ASP A 244 6.71 11.23 34.52
CA ASP A 244 8.03 10.82 34.06
C ASP A 244 8.03 9.30 33.82
N PRO A 245 8.34 8.83 32.59
CA PRO A 245 8.45 7.39 32.30
C PRO A 245 9.56 6.69 33.12
N ALA A 246 10.42 7.43 33.82
CA ALA A 246 11.39 6.90 34.77
C ALA A 246 10.75 6.48 36.11
N ASP A 247 9.58 7.01 36.47
CA ASP A 247 8.89 6.67 37.72
C ASP A 247 8.27 5.29 37.65
N GLU A 248 8.72 4.37 38.51
CA GLU A 248 8.29 2.98 38.58
C GLU A 248 6.80 2.84 38.95
N SER A 249 6.24 3.78 39.69
CA SER A 249 4.82 3.82 40.06
C SER A 249 3.93 4.22 38.89
N VAL A 250 4.43 5.01 37.97
CA VAL A 250 3.80 5.39 36.70
C VAL A 250 3.82 4.18 35.75
N ARG A 251 4.97 3.49 35.64
CA ARG A 251 5.10 2.29 34.80
C ARG A 251 4.18 1.14 35.23
N ALA A 252 3.91 0.98 36.51
CA ALA A 252 3.07 -0.09 37.03
C ALA A 252 1.60 0.02 36.61
N ARG A 253 1.14 1.22 36.20
CA ARG A 253 -0.24 1.54 35.83
C ARG A 253 -0.40 2.05 34.42
N SER A 254 0.66 2.12 33.66
CA SER A 254 0.68 2.70 32.33
C SER A 254 0.60 1.63 31.24
N THR A 255 0.00 2.01 30.13
CA THR A 255 0.06 1.25 28.90
C THR A 255 1.09 1.89 27.97
N GLY A 256 1.83 1.09 27.25
CA GLY A 256 2.83 1.56 26.30
C GLY A 256 2.93 0.64 25.09
N THR A 257 3.72 1.06 24.11
CA THR A 257 4.06 0.23 22.95
C THR A 257 5.51 -0.20 23.09
N ALA A 258 5.75 -1.51 23.11
CA ALA A 258 7.10 -2.02 22.94
C ALA A 258 7.42 -2.16 21.45
N LEU A 259 8.57 -1.65 21.02
CA LEU A 259 9.09 -1.79 19.67
C LEU A 259 10.21 -2.83 19.68
N CYS A 260 10.17 -3.75 18.72
CA CYS A 260 11.26 -4.65 18.40
C CYS A 260 11.99 -4.10 17.19
N ALA A 261 13.27 -3.76 17.35
CA ALA A 261 14.08 -3.19 16.30
C ALA A 261 15.41 -3.93 16.12
N VAL A 262 15.94 -3.86 14.93
CA VAL A 262 17.26 -4.32 14.55
C VAL A 262 18.13 -3.10 14.26
N HIS A 263 19.30 -3.05 14.84
CA HIS A 263 20.34 -2.06 14.60
C HIS A 263 21.48 -2.71 13.85
N ALA A 264 21.77 -2.25 12.66
CA ALA A 264 22.85 -2.75 11.83
C ALA A 264 24.15 -2.00 12.12
N SER A 265 25.27 -2.70 12.13
CA SER A 265 26.60 -2.11 12.33
C SER A 265 27.08 -1.22 11.18
N ARG A 266 26.41 -1.31 10.02
CA ARG A 266 26.63 -0.52 8.81
C ARG A 266 25.27 -0.21 8.15
N GLU A 267 25.26 0.74 7.23
CA GLU A 267 24.05 1.09 6.49
C GLU A 267 23.57 -0.06 5.60
N LEU A 268 22.27 -0.31 5.69
CA LEU A 268 21.51 -1.22 4.83
C LEU A 268 20.80 -0.43 3.74
N ARG A 269 20.51 -1.07 2.62
CA ARG A 269 19.77 -0.51 1.47
C ARG A 269 18.52 -1.30 1.11
N ALA A 270 18.14 -2.24 1.94
CA ALA A 270 16.90 -3.01 1.76
C ALA A 270 16.44 -3.55 3.10
N THR A 271 15.13 -3.87 3.18
CA THR A 271 14.55 -4.51 4.35
C THR A 271 15.18 -5.88 4.63
N LEU A 272 15.26 -6.21 5.89
CA LEU A 272 15.64 -7.55 6.38
C LEU A 272 14.46 -8.53 6.33
N VAL A 273 13.23 -8.07 6.17
CA VAL A 273 12.05 -8.94 6.11
C VAL A 273 12.16 -9.91 4.94
N GLY A 274 12.11 -11.21 5.24
CA GLY A 274 12.23 -12.29 4.27
C GLY A 274 13.60 -12.39 3.60
N ILE A 275 14.68 -11.91 4.24
CA ILE A 275 16.03 -12.02 3.68
C ILE A 275 16.51 -13.47 3.60
N GLY A 276 16.17 -14.31 4.60
CA GLY A 276 16.59 -15.70 4.65
C GLY A 276 18.11 -15.84 4.67
N ASP A 277 18.64 -16.80 3.92
CA ASP A 277 20.07 -17.09 3.84
C ASP A 277 20.87 -16.14 2.91
N ARG A 278 20.24 -15.11 2.37
CA ARG A 278 20.93 -14.14 1.49
C ARG A 278 21.85 -13.24 2.32
N PRO A 279 22.94 -12.76 1.71
CA PRO A 279 23.83 -11.80 2.40
C PRO A 279 23.06 -10.53 2.78
N LEU A 280 23.45 -9.91 3.90
CA LEU A 280 22.89 -8.65 4.34
C LEU A 280 23.06 -7.57 3.26
N PRO A 281 22.01 -6.77 3.00
CA PRO A 281 21.98 -5.80 1.90
C PRO A 281 22.73 -4.51 2.27
N TRP A 282 24.04 -4.60 2.50
CA TRP A 282 24.88 -3.47 2.84
C TRP A 282 24.91 -2.41 1.74
N GLU A 283 24.99 -1.17 2.15
CA GLU A 283 25.40 -0.09 1.23
C GLU A 283 26.84 -0.35 0.78
N ARG A 284 27.10 -0.17 -0.53
CA ARG A 284 28.41 -0.37 -1.16
C ARG A 284 29.26 0.87 -1.09
#